data_e98a7c6bf45cd89a108e844386769a40
#
_entry.id   e98a7c6bf45cd89a108e844386769a40
#
_cell.length_a   1.000
_cell.length_b   1.000
_cell.length_c   1.000
_cell.angle_alpha   90.00
_cell.angle_beta   90.00
_cell.angle_gamma   90.00
#
_symmetry.space_group_name_H-M   'P 1'
#
loop_
_entity.id
_entity.type
_entity.pdbx_description
1 polymer ?
#
loop_
_entity_poly.entity_id
_entity_poly.type
_entity_poly.pdbx_seq_one_letter_code
_entity_poly.pdbx_strand_id
1 'polypeptide(L)'
;FYEIIKRLKKSDFSINSDTIIRKSKNLIGYFLHGIKLKSYVFEKYKSKKTKRDISINIFGQNIPTLKEQIKFSAIEQGTFYTRDLVSEPGNVLHPDEYAKRINSLKKFGLKINIYDEKKLKKLGMNALLGVGQGSIRGSYLVTMEWNGLKNNSKPLAFVGKGVCFDTGGISLKPAKFMEDMTYDM
;
A
#
# COMPACT_ATOMS: atom_id res chain seq x y z
N PHE A 1 -13.63 -8.20 -16.27
CA PHE A 1 -14.16 -9.35 -15.52
C PHE A 1 -14.68 -8.93 -14.14
N TYR A 2 -13.86 -8.33 -13.26
CA TYR A 2 -14.29 -7.92 -11.92
C TYR A 2 -15.54 -7.03 -11.93
N GLU A 3 -15.60 -6.03 -12.80
CA GLU A 3 -16.77 -5.16 -12.93
C GLU A 3 -18.04 -5.93 -13.40
N ILE A 4 -17.86 -6.98 -14.20
CA ILE A 4 -18.97 -7.83 -14.64
C ILE A 4 -19.50 -8.64 -13.45
N ILE A 5 -18.61 -9.35 -12.73
CA ILE A 5 -19.03 -10.16 -11.59
C ILE A 5 -19.60 -9.33 -10.43
N LYS A 6 -19.12 -8.10 -10.25
CA LYS A 6 -19.65 -7.16 -9.26
C LYS A 6 -21.12 -6.81 -9.53
N ARG A 7 -21.52 -6.73 -10.81
CA ARG A 7 -22.92 -6.47 -11.22
C ARG A 7 -23.83 -7.69 -11.04
N LEU A 8 -23.25 -8.89 -11.08
CA LEU A 8 -24.02 -10.11 -10.84
C LEU A 8 -24.32 -10.24 -9.34
N LYS A 9 -25.56 -10.58 -8.99
CA LYS A 9 -25.99 -10.76 -7.58
C LYS A 9 -25.45 -12.05 -6.93
N LYS A 10 -24.50 -12.75 -7.58
CA LYS A 10 -23.87 -13.99 -7.12
C LYS A 10 -22.52 -13.70 -6.47
N SER A 11 -22.15 -14.48 -5.47
CA SER A 11 -20.87 -14.39 -4.74
C SER A 11 -19.86 -15.45 -5.15
N ASP A 12 -20.32 -16.57 -5.73
CA ASP A 12 -19.49 -17.73 -6.03
C ASP A 12 -19.38 -17.93 -7.54
N PHE A 13 -18.15 -18.04 -8.01
CA PHE A 13 -17.83 -18.23 -9.43
C PHE A 13 -16.85 -19.37 -9.58
N SER A 14 -16.99 -20.14 -10.65
CA SER A 14 -16.05 -21.19 -11.01
C SER A 14 -15.45 -20.89 -12.38
N ILE A 15 -14.14 -21.05 -12.51
CA ILE A 15 -13.40 -20.81 -13.75
C ILE A 15 -12.64 -22.07 -14.11
N ASN A 16 -12.89 -22.60 -15.31
CA ASN A 16 -12.08 -23.67 -15.87
C ASN A 16 -10.82 -23.08 -16.50
N SER A 17 -9.66 -23.39 -15.93
CA SER A 17 -8.36 -22.88 -16.40
C SER A 17 -7.96 -23.43 -17.77
N ASP A 18 -8.51 -24.58 -18.18
CA ASP A 18 -8.16 -25.22 -19.44
C ASP A 18 -8.81 -24.55 -20.65
N THR A 19 -9.88 -23.76 -20.42
CA THR A 19 -10.53 -22.96 -21.46
C THR A 19 -9.78 -21.67 -21.80
N ILE A 20 -8.78 -21.31 -21.00
CA ILE A 20 -8.01 -20.08 -21.20
C ILE A 20 -6.81 -20.39 -22.10
N ILE A 21 -6.77 -19.78 -23.29
CA ILE A 21 -5.68 -19.95 -24.24
C ILE A 21 -4.36 -19.51 -23.61
N ARG A 22 -3.43 -20.41 -23.51
CA ARG A 22 -2.16 -20.26 -22.79
C ARG A 22 -1.20 -19.39 -23.57
N LYS A 23 -1.11 -18.09 -23.23
CA LYS A 23 -0.08 -17.17 -23.76
C LYS A 23 1.13 -17.02 -22.82
N SER A 24 0.99 -17.33 -21.54
CA SER A 24 2.09 -17.27 -20.58
C SER A 24 1.91 -18.31 -19.46
N LYS A 25 3.02 -18.72 -18.87
CA LYS A 25 3.07 -19.78 -17.84
C LYS A 25 2.22 -19.47 -16.60
N ASN A 26 2.07 -18.18 -16.25
CA ASN A 26 1.43 -17.77 -14.99
C ASN A 26 0.17 -16.92 -15.26
N LEU A 27 -0.46 -17.06 -16.42
CA LEU A 27 -1.57 -16.18 -16.83
C LEU A 27 -2.71 -16.17 -15.81
N ILE A 28 -3.11 -17.35 -15.30
CA ILE A 28 -4.18 -17.47 -14.30
C ILE A 28 -3.82 -16.75 -13.01
N GLY A 29 -2.57 -16.90 -12.54
CA GLY A 29 -2.09 -16.21 -11.36
C GLY A 29 -2.18 -14.69 -11.49
N TYR A 30 -1.72 -14.12 -12.61
CA TYR A 30 -1.84 -12.69 -12.90
C TYR A 30 -3.29 -12.23 -13.03
N PHE A 31 -4.14 -13.05 -13.65
CA PHE A 31 -5.56 -12.74 -13.79
C PHE A 31 -6.25 -12.64 -12.41
N LEU A 32 -6.05 -13.63 -11.54
CA LEU A 32 -6.58 -13.63 -10.18
C LEU A 32 -6.04 -12.47 -9.35
N HIS A 33 -4.74 -12.21 -9.47
CA HIS A 33 -4.08 -11.07 -8.85
C HIS A 33 -4.73 -9.74 -9.26
N GLY A 34 -4.97 -9.55 -10.56
CA GLY A 34 -5.67 -8.36 -11.08
C GLY A 34 -7.08 -8.20 -10.51
N ILE A 35 -7.84 -9.29 -10.41
CA ILE A 35 -9.17 -9.30 -9.78
C ILE A 35 -9.05 -8.86 -8.32
N LYS A 36 -8.11 -9.44 -7.58
CA LYS A 36 -7.89 -9.12 -6.16
C LYS A 36 -7.53 -7.66 -5.97
N LEU A 37 -6.60 -7.13 -6.77
CA LEU A 37 -6.22 -5.71 -6.70
C LEU A 37 -7.38 -4.76 -7.01
N LYS A 38 -8.26 -5.14 -7.95
CA LYS A 38 -9.46 -4.36 -8.30
C LYS A 38 -10.55 -4.46 -7.25
N SER A 39 -10.55 -5.49 -6.42
CA SER A 39 -11.56 -5.69 -5.36
C SER A 39 -11.31 -4.82 -4.12
N TYR A 40 -10.21 -4.07 -4.08
CA TYR A 40 -9.90 -3.19 -2.96
C TYR A 40 -10.95 -2.08 -2.80
N VAL A 41 -11.40 -1.89 -1.57
CA VAL A 41 -12.30 -0.80 -1.17
C VAL A 41 -11.88 -0.32 0.22
N PHE A 42 -11.70 0.98 0.37
CA PHE A 42 -11.46 1.60 1.69
C PHE A 42 -12.78 1.99 2.33
N GLU A 43 -13.18 1.26 3.36
CA GLU A 43 -14.47 1.44 4.05
C GLU A 43 -14.32 1.53 5.57
N LYS A 44 -13.13 1.88 6.03
CA LYS A 44 -12.79 1.88 7.47
C LYS A 44 -13.74 2.77 8.29
N TYR A 45 -14.14 3.89 7.72
CA TYR A 45 -14.95 4.91 8.39
C TYR A 45 -16.41 4.93 7.96
N LYS A 46 -16.82 3.99 7.08
CA LYS A 46 -18.22 3.90 6.66
C LYS A 46 -19.06 3.11 7.65
N SER A 47 -20.22 3.64 8.03
CA SER A 47 -21.22 2.95 8.86
C SER A 47 -21.80 1.73 8.16
N LYS A 48 -22.01 1.82 6.83
CA LYS A 48 -22.47 0.70 6.00
C LYS A 48 -21.37 0.28 5.05
N LYS A 49 -20.89 -0.96 5.18
CA LYS A 49 -19.88 -1.52 4.28
C LYS A 49 -20.55 -2.05 3.03
N THR A 50 -19.95 -1.75 1.88
CA THR A 50 -20.41 -2.20 0.56
C THR A 50 -19.55 -3.31 -0.01
N LYS A 51 -18.43 -3.65 0.68
CA LYS A 51 -17.55 -4.72 0.27
C LYS A 51 -18.32 -6.03 0.21
N ARG A 52 -18.27 -6.65 -0.94
CA ARG A 52 -18.87 -7.94 -1.20
C ARG A 52 -17.80 -9.00 -1.22
N ASP A 53 -18.00 -10.07 -0.48
CA ASP A 53 -17.12 -11.22 -0.55
C ASP A 53 -17.45 -12.00 -1.83
N ILE A 54 -16.44 -12.18 -2.66
CA ILE A 54 -16.52 -12.92 -3.92
C ILE A 54 -15.56 -14.09 -3.81
N SER A 55 -16.10 -15.30 -3.97
CA SER A 55 -15.36 -16.53 -4.03
C SER A 55 -15.14 -16.93 -5.50
N ILE A 56 -13.91 -17.26 -5.86
CA ILE A 56 -13.56 -17.72 -7.21
C ILE A 56 -12.85 -19.07 -7.08
N ASN A 57 -13.51 -20.11 -7.53
CA ASN A 57 -12.97 -21.45 -7.59
C ASN A 57 -12.32 -21.69 -8.96
N ILE A 58 -11.07 -22.11 -8.96
CA ILE A 58 -10.34 -22.45 -10.18
C ILE A 58 -10.18 -23.98 -10.24
N PHE A 59 -10.53 -24.56 -11.37
CA PHE A 59 -10.30 -25.98 -11.64
C PHE A 59 -9.66 -26.17 -13.02
N GLY A 60 -9.10 -27.35 -13.28
CA GLY A 60 -8.35 -27.67 -14.49
C GLY A 60 -6.86 -27.90 -14.21
N GLN A 61 -6.05 -28.02 -15.25
CA GLN A 61 -4.62 -28.36 -15.14
C GLN A 61 -3.71 -27.13 -14.92
N ASN A 62 -4.17 -25.92 -15.27
CA ASN A 62 -3.38 -24.69 -15.24
C ASN A 62 -3.63 -23.86 -13.97
N ILE A 63 -3.57 -24.51 -12.81
CA ILE A 63 -3.76 -23.87 -11.51
C ILE A 63 -2.42 -23.24 -11.04
N PRO A 64 -2.42 -22.02 -10.47
CA PRO A 64 -1.22 -21.43 -9.87
C PRO A 64 -0.66 -22.32 -8.76
N THR A 65 0.64 -22.53 -8.77
CA THR A 65 1.34 -23.28 -7.70
C THR A 65 1.21 -22.57 -6.36
N LEU A 66 1.37 -23.29 -5.25
CA LEU A 66 1.35 -22.69 -3.91
C LEU A 66 2.37 -21.55 -3.79
N LYS A 67 3.56 -21.70 -4.36
CA LYS A 67 4.60 -20.65 -4.36
C LYS A 67 4.13 -19.37 -5.06
N GLU A 68 3.44 -19.50 -6.19
CA GLU A 68 2.87 -18.36 -6.91
C GLU A 68 1.74 -17.71 -6.13
N GLN A 69 0.86 -18.49 -5.52
CA GLN A 69 -0.22 -17.98 -4.68
C GLN A 69 0.32 -17.19 -3.49
N ILE A 70 1.33 -17.69 -2.79
CA ILE A 70 2.01 -16.99 -1.69
C ILE A 70 2.63 -15.68 -2.18
N LYS A 71 3.32 -15.70 -3.33
CA LYS A 71 3.93 -14.51 -3.93
C LYS A 71 2.88 -13.43 -4.22
N PHE A 72 1.80 -13.79 -4.90
CA PHE A 72 0.74 -12.83 -5.24
C PHE A 72 0.03 -12.31 -3.99
N SER A 73 -0.27 -13.18 -3.03
CA SER A 73 -0.87 -12.78 -1.75
C SER A 73 0.00 -11.77 -0.98
N ALA A 74 1.32 -11.96 -0.96
CA ALA A 74 2.24 -11.02 -0.31
C ALA A 74 2.24 -9.66 -1.01
N ILE A 75 2.28 -9.63 -2.35
CA ILE A 75 2.20 -8.37 -3.13
C ILE A 75 0.86 -7.67 -2.90
N GLU A 76 -0.25 -8.41 -2.88
CA GLU A 76 -1.59 -7.88 -2.65
C GLU A 76 -1.72 -7.25 -1.26
N GLN A 77 -1.23 -7.93 -0.23
CA GLN A 77 -1.23 -7.41 1.14
C GLN A 77 -0.42 -6.12 1.25
N GLY A 78 0.79 -6.07 0.64
CA GLY A 78 1.61 -4.87 0.61
C GLY A 78 0.93 -3.72 -0.14
N THR A 79 0.31 -4.01 -1.29
CA THR A 79 -0.43 -3.02 -2.09
C THR A 79 -1.63 -2.48 -1.32
N PHE A 80 -2.39 -3.34 -0.65
CA PHE A 80 -3.56 -2.92 0.14
C PHE A 80 -3.15 -2.10 1.36
N TYR A 81 -2.07 -2.50 2.03
CA TYR A 81 -1.50 -1.72 3.12
C TYR A 81 -1.12 -0.30 2.67
N THR A 82 -0.47 -0.17 1.51
CA THR A 82 -0.12 1.14 0.93
C THR A 82 -1.37 1.95 0.58
N ARG A 83 -2.37 1.32 -0.06
CA ARG A 83 -3.64 1.99 -0.38
C ARG A 83 -4.41 2.43 0.85
N ASP A 84 -4.37 1.64 1.93
CA ASP A 84 -4.96 2.02 3.21
C ASP A 84 -4.28 3.26 3.79
N LEU A 85 -2.94 3.33 3.73
CA LEU A 85 -2.19 4.51 4.17
C LEU A 85 -2.56 5.76 3.37
N VAL A 86 -2.61 5.65 2.03
CA VAL A 86 -2.99 6.78 1.15
C VAL A 86 -4.43 7.23 1.37
N SER A 87 -5.33 6.31 1.73
CA SER A 87 -6.76 6.63 1.94
C SER A 87 -7.08 7.10 3.36
N GLU A 88 -6.13 7.04 4.28
CA GLU A 88 -6.32 7.55 5.65
C GLU A 88 -6.38 9.08 5.66
N PRO A 89 -7.33 9.67 6.40
CA PRO A 89 -7.37 11.13 6.54
C PRO A 89 -6.20 11.65 7.37
N GLY A 90 -5.74 12.88 7.07
CA GLY A 90 -4.56 13.51 7.69
C GLY A 90 -4.66 13.72 9.20
N ASN A 91 -5.87 13.75 9.77
CA ASN A 91 -6.09 13.78 11.21
C ASN A 91 -5.89 12.43 11.91
N VAL A 92 -5.82 11.34 11.15
CA VAL A 92 -5.50 9.99 11.63
C VAL A 92 -4.09 9.61 11.24
N LEU A 93 -3.75 9.73 9.96
CA LEU A 93 -2.40 9.46 9.47
C LEU A 93 -1.61 10.77 9.42
N HIS A 94 -0.91 11.06 10.49
CA HIS A 94 0.09 12.13 10.59
C HIS A 94 1.50 11.53 10.72
N PRO A 95 2.59 12.29 10.59
CA PRO A 95 3.93 11.73 10.44
C PRO A 95 4.36 10.76 11.55
N ASP A 96 4.05 11.05 12.80
CA ASP A 96 4.35 10.16 13.94
C ASP A 96 3.55 8.84 13.89
N GLU A 97 2.26 8.88 13.55
CA GLU A 97 1.46 7.67 13.39
C GLU A 97 1.94 6.86 12.17
N TYR A 98 2.33 7.54 11.08
CA TYR A 98 2.87 6.88 9.91
C TYR A 98 4.18 6.15 10.25
N ALA A 99 5.12 6.82 10.92
CA ALA A 99 6.35 6.20 11.39
C ALA A 99 6.09 4.99 12.29
N LYS A 100 5.10 5.07 13.20
CA LYS A 100 4.67 3.97 14.06
C LYS A 100 4.10 2.79 13.27
N ARG A 101 3.25 3.05 12.28
CA ARG A 101 2.71 2.00 11.40
C ARG A 101 3.80 1.30 10.61
N ILE A 102 4.75 2.05 10.05
CA ILE A 102 5.91 1.46 9.38
C ILE A 102 6.71 0.60 10.36
N ASN A 103 6.92 1.07 11.59
CA ASN A 103 7.66 0.29 12.60
C ASN A 103 7.04 -1.08 12.90
N SER A 104 5.73 -1.23 12.75
CA SER A 104 5.04 -2.51 12.93
C SER A 104 5.44 -3.56 11.89
N LEU A 105 6.03 -3.14 10.76
CA LEU A 105 6.50 -4.04 9.70
C LEU A 105 7.76 -4.83 10.10
N LYS A 106 8.38 -4.50 11.24
CA LYS A 106 9.46 -5.32 11.83
C LYS A 106 9.06 -6.79 11.99
N LYS A 107 7.79 -7.06 12.25
CA LYS A 107 7.25 -8.43 12.36
C LYS A 107 7.47 -9.28 11.11
N PHE A 108 7.69 -8.66 9.95
CA PHE A 108 8.00 -9.34 8.70
C PHE A 108 9.49 -9.49 8.43
N GLY A 109 10.35 -9.16 9.41
CA GLY A 109 11.81 -9.30 9.29
C GLY A 109 12.53 -8.07 8.72
N LEU A 110 11.84 -6.93 8.54
CA LEU A 110 12.50 -5.70 8.15
C LEU A 110 13.26 -5.08 9.34
N LYS A 111 14.46 -4.59 9.07
CA LYS A 111 15.19 -3.72 9.99
C LYS A 111 14.71 -2.29 9.78
N ILE A 112 14.12 -1.69 10.80
CA ILE A 112 13.52 -0.36 10.71
C ILE A 112 14.16 0.56 11.72
N ASN A 113 14.62 1.73 11.26
CA ASN A 113 15.10 2.81 12.12
C ASN A 113 14.23 4.05 11.91
N ILE A 114 13.92 4.73 13.01
CA ILE A 114 13.11 5.94 13.01
C ILE A 114 13.98 7.08 13.54
N TYR A 115 14.04 8.17 12.79
CA TYR A 115 14.75 9.40 13.13
C TYR A 115 13.72 10.51 13.33
N ASP A 116 13.60 10.97 14.56
CA ASP A 116 12.77 12.10 14.96
C ASP A 116 13.45 13.45 14.62
N GLU A 117 12.77 14.54 14.81
CA GLU A 117 13.29 15.88 14.54
C GLU A 117 14.62 16.18 15.25
N LYS A 118 14.78 15.70 16.48
CA LYS A 118 16.02 15.89 17.24
C LYS A 118 17.21 15.22 16.56
N LYS A 119 17.01 14.00 16.05
CA LYS A 119 18.02 13.28 15.28
C LYS A 119 18.25 13.90 13.91
N LEU A 120 17.17 14.30 13.22
CA LEU A 120 17.25 14.96 11.91
C LEU A 120 18.04 16.27 11.98
N LYS A 121 17.83 17.05 13.03
CA LYS A 121 18.58 18.29 13.30
C LYS A 121 20.07 18.01 13.49
N LYS A 122 20.42 16.97 14.26
CA LYS A 122 21.82 16.54 14.43
C LYS A 122 22.47 16.08 13.14
N LEU A 123 21.69 15.52 12.22
CA LEU A 123 22.15 15.07 10.90
C LEU A 123 22.20 16.20 9.86
N GLY A 124 21.81 17.43 10.21
CA GLY A 124 21.79 18.57 9.29
C GLY A 124 20.71 18.49 8.22
N MET A 125 19.64 17.69 8.42
CA MET A 125 18.56 17.49 7.44
C MET A 125 17.56 18.65 7.47
N ASN A 126 18.05 19.88 7.35
CA ASN A 126 17.27 21.09 7.54
C ASN A 126 16.20 21.30 6.47
N ALA A 127 16.43 20.86 5.22
CA ALA A 127 15.42 20.94 4.15
C ALA A 127 14.19 20.10 4.48
N LEU A 128 14.38 18.89 5.02
CA LEU A 128 13.28 18.05 5.47
C LEU A 128 12.52 18.69 6.63
N LEU A 129 13.24 19.22 7.61
CA LEU A 129 12.65 19.92 8.75
C LEU A 129 11.88 21.19 8.32
N GLY A 130 12.40 21.91 7.30
CA GLY A 130 11.74 23.08 6.73
C GLY A 130 10.36 22.78 6.14
N VAL A 131 10.17 21.60 5.53
CA VAL A 131 8.87 21.20 4.98
C VAL A 131 7.81 21.03 6.07
N GLY A 132 8.17 20.51 7.24
CA GLY A 132 7.25 20.22 8.32
C GLY A 132 7.13 21.31 9.39
N GLN A 133 7.92 22.39 9.32
CA GLN A 133 8.05 23.34 10.43
C GLN A 133 6.76 24.10 10.79
N GLY A 134 5.80 24.18 9.87
CA GLY A 134 4.48 24.79 10.13
C GLY A 134 3.47 23.85 10.77
N SER A 135 3.80 22.56 10.89
CA SER A 135 2.95 21.55 11.51
C SER A 135 3.18 21.45 13.02
N ILE A 136 2.12 21.20 13.77
CA ILE A 136 2.24 20.83 15.19
C ILE A 136 2.77 19.39 15.38
N ARG A 137 2.84 18.62 14.31
CA ARG A 137 3.36 17.25 14.29
C ARG A 137 4.78 17.25 13.75
N GLY A 138 5.67 16.55 14.43
CA GLY A 138 7.07 16.47 14.05
C GLY A 138 7.30 15.70 12.75
N SER A 139 8.42 16.04 12.07
CA SER A 139 8.87 15.34 10.88
C SER A 139 9.71 14.11 11.23
N TYR A 140 9.66 13.09 10.40
CA TYR A 140 10.36 11.82 10.61
C TYR A 140 11.06 11.37 9.33
N LEU A 141 12.21 10.70 9.50
CA LEU A 141 12.82 9.86 8.47
C LEU A 141 12.73 8.42 8.95
N VAL A 142 12.25 7.55 8.10
CA VAL A 142 12.18 6.11 8.41
C VAL A 142 12.99 5.36 7.36
N THR A 143 13.95 4.55 7.80
CA THR A 143 14.65 3.61 6.94
C THR A 143 14.12 2.20 7.15
N MET A 144 13.86 1.50 6.06
CA MET A 144 13.45 0.10 6.05
C MET A 144 14.48 -0.70 5.25
N GLU A 145 15.09 -1.69 5.86
CA GLU A 145 16.11 -2.52 5.21
C GLU A 145 15.64 -3.97 5.14
N TRP A 146 15.70 -4.55 3.96
CA TRP A 146 15.47 -5.96 3.72
C TRP A 146 16.73 -6.59 3.10
N ASN A 147 17.37 -7.51 3.81
CA ASN A 147 18.51 -8.27 3.32
C ASN A 147 18.09 -9.70 2.95
N GLY A 148 17.37 -9.83 1.84
CA GLY A 148 16.89 -11.14 1.36
C GLY A 148 17.96 -12.00 0.70
N LEU A 149 19.00 -11.40 0.14
CA LEU A 149 20.07 -12.13 -0.53
C LEU A 149 21.17 -12.61 0.42
N LYS A 150 21.26 -12.04 1.60
CA LYS A 150 22.28 -12.37 2.62
C LYS A 150 23.72 -12.39 2.06
N ASN A 151 24.01 -11.52 1.12
CA ASN A 151 25.32 -11.33 0.50
C ASN A 151 25.80 -9.88 0.66
N ASN A 152 27.03 -9.60 0.22
CA ASN A 152 27.63 -8.27 0.29
C ASN A 152 27.31 -7.38 -0.92
N SER A 153 26.27 -7.68 -1.69
CA SER A 153 25.85 -6.84 -2.81
C SER A 153 25.35 -5.48 -2.31
N LYS A 154 25.60 -4.44 -3.10
CA LYS A 154 25.08 -3.11 -2.80
C LYS A 154 23.55 -3.14 -2.81
N PRO A 155 22.89 -2.55 -1.82
CA PRO A 155 21.42 -2.49 -1.78
C PRO A 155 20.88 -1.58 -2.87
N LEU A 156 19.71 -1.91 -3.38
CA LEU A 156 18.88 -0.98 -4.15
C LEU A 156 18.13 -0.08 -3.17
N ALA A 157 18.26 1.23 -3.31
CA ALA A 157 17.60 2.20 -2.46
C ALA A 157 16.41 2.85 -3.18
N PHE A 158 15.28 2.93 -2.48
CA PHE A 158 14.11 3.70 -2.88
C PHE A 158 13.93 4.85 -1.89
N VAL A 159 13.72 6.06 -2.40
CA VAL A 159 13.48 7.25 -1.59
C VAL A 159 12.09 7.78 -1.91
N GLY A 160 11.26 7.92 -0.89
CA GLY A 160 9.90 8.43 -1.02
C GLY A 160 9.64 9.59 -0.06
N LYS A 161 8.80 10.54 -0.47
CA LYS A 161 8.29 11.62 0.35
C LYS A 161 6.90 11.24 0.85
N GLY A 162 6.78 10.91 2.12
CA GLY A 162 5.52 10.51 2.75
C GLY A 162 4.75 11.71 3.31
N VAL A 163 4.16 12.52 2.44
CA VAL A 163 3.31 13.66 2.83
C VAL A 163 1.95 13.15 3.27
N CYS A 164 1.58 13.40 4.52
CA CYS A 164 0.30 12.95 5.05
C CYS A 164 -0.87 13.82 4.61
N PHE A 165 -0.64 15.12 4.50
CA PHE A 165 -1.60 16.11 4.00
C PHE A 165 -0.87 17.43 3.66
N ASP A 166 -1.05 17.97 2.47
CA ASP A 166 -0.40 19.20 2.03
C ASP A 166 -1.39 20.36 1.89
N THR A 167 -1.40 21.24 2.88
CA THR A 167 -2.23 22.45 2.87
C THR A 167 -1.63 23.61 2.05
N GLY A 168 -0.38 23.49 1.59
CA GLY A 168 0.36 24.56 0.89
C GLY A 168 1.23 25.42 1.80
N GLY A 169 1.06 25.38 3.11
CA GLY A 169 1.81 26.20 4.07
C GLY A 169 1.34 27.66 4.10
N ILE A 170 2.27 28.64 4.09
CA ILE A 170 1.93 30.08 4.08
C ILE A 170 1.11 30.44 2.84
N SER A 171 1.44 29.87 1.67
CA SER A 171 0.62 29.94 0.46
C SER A 171 -0.44 28.84 0.51
N LEU A 172 -1.47 29.07 1.32
CA LEU A 172 -2.55 28.11 1.52
C LEU A 172 -3.25 27.78 0.20
N LYS A 173 -3.42 26.50 -0.08
CA LYS A 173 -4.14 26.03 -1.27
C LYS A 173 -5.62 26.41 -1.20
N PRO A 174 -6.29 26.65 -2.36
CA PRO A 174 -7.73 26.90 -2.38
C PRO A 174 -8.53 25.76 -1.74
N ALA A 175 -9.67 26.08 -1.10
CA ALA A 175 -10.53 25.07 -0.48
C ALA A 175 -11.05 24.02 -1.48
N LYS A 176 -11.26 24.43 -2.74
CA LYS A 176 -11.69 23.53 -3.82
C LYS A 176 -10.61 22.47 -4.08
N PHE A 177 -10.97 21.21 -3.96
CA PHE A 177 -10.09 20.03 -4.09
C PHE A 177 -9.03 19.91 -2.97
N MET A 178 -9.19 20.63 -1.85
CA MET A 178 -8.29 20.47 -0.71
C MET A 178 -8.32 19.06 -0.14
N GLU A 179 -9.47 18.38 -0.21
CA GLU A 179 -9.64 16.98 0.20
C GLU A 179 -8.75 16.01 -0.56
N ASP A 180 -8.40 16.32 -1.81
CA ASP A 180 -7.52 15.49 -2.65
C ASP A 180 -6.07 15.48 -2.14
N MET A 181 -5.69 16.44 -1.27
CA MET A 181 -4.35 16.52 -0.69
C MET A 181 -4.01 15.37 0.27
N THR A 182 -4.98 14.54 0.61
CA THR A 182 -4.77 13.24 1.28
C THR A 182 -3.94 12.28 0.41
N TYR A 183 -4.00 12.44 -0.92
CA TYR A 183 -3.34 11.55 -1.89
C TYR A 183 -1.94 12.00 -2.30
N ASP A 184 -1.36 13.00 -1.64
CA ASP A 184 -0.01 13.51 -1.92
C ASP A 184 1.12 12.56 -1.48
N MET A 185 0.78 11.49 -0.80
CA MET A 185 1.70 10.46 -0.32
C MET A 185 2.17 9.51 -1.44
#